data_699aa3114d50b010f82fcca00a7d737b
#
_entry.id   699aa3114d50b010f82fcca00a7d737b
#
_cell.length_a   1.000
_cell.length_b   1.000
_cell.length_c   1.000
_cell.angle_alpha   90.00
_cell.angle_beta   90.00
_cell.angle_gamma   90.00
#
_symmetry.space_group_name_H-M   'P 1'
#
loop_
_entity.id
_entity.type
_entity.pdbx_description
1 polymer ?
#
loop_
_entity_poly.entity_id
_entity_poly.type
_entity_poly.pdbx_seq_one_letter_code
_entity_poly.pdbx_strand_id
1 'polypeptide(L)'
;FPRTSNATDVDALAAEPGVDVRVTTDADVCREADLLVLPGSRATVSDLAWLREQGLADVVLERAAAGRPVLGICGGYEMLAATIDDSVESGAGVVPGLGLLPATVTFAREKVLGRPTDTWRGHRVEGYEIHHGVVDDDGVGHVLPRLVAGTVVDDGLHGDSLRVEET
;
A
#
# COMPACT_ATOMS: atom_id res chain seq x y z
N PHE A 1 -10.50 3.45 -4.12
CA PHE A 1 -10.38 4.91 -4.02
C PHE A 1 -10.90 5.58 -5.28
N PRO A 2 -11.36 6.84 -5.21
CA PRO A 2 -11.75 7.61 -6.40
C PRO A 2 -10.62 7.83 -7.41
N ARG A 3 -9.37 7.86 -6.91
CA ARG A 3 -8.17 8.10 -7.72
C ARG A 3 -7.16 6.97 -7.62
N THR A 4 -7.65 5.73 -7.58
CA THR A 4 -6.79 4.54 -7.64
C THR A 4 -5.75 4.66 -8.77
N SER A 5 -4.49 4.40 -8.47
CA SER A 5 -3.38 4.60 -9.41
C SER A 5 -3.29 3.45 -10.41
N ASN A 6 -3.34 2.21 -9.92
CA ASN A 6 -3.22 1.01 -10.72
C ASN A 6 -4.25 -0.03 -10.26
N ALA A 7 -5.19 -0.36 -11.11
CA ALA A 7 -6.22 -1.36 -10.78
C ALA A 7 -5.68 -2.79 -10.94
N THR A 8 -4.52 -2.97 -11.60
CA THR A 8 -3.92 -4.29 -11.86
C THR A 8 -3.06 -4.80 -10.72
N ASP A 9 -2.83 -3.99 -9.68
CA ASP A 9 -2.00 -4.37 -8.53
C ASP A 9 -2.53 -5.61 -7.78
N VAL A 10 -3.83 -5.88 -7.93
CA VAL A 10 -4.48 -7.05 -7.31
C VAL A 10 -4.76 -8.19 -8.31
N ASP A 11 -4.41 -8.04 -9.58
CA ASP A 11 -4.68 -9.06 -10.61
C ASP A 11 -3.87 -10.35 -10.35
N ALA A 12 -2.66 -10.21 -9.84
CA ALA A 12 -1.83 -11.35 -9.47
C ALA A 12 -2.50 -12.18 -8.35
N LEU A 13 -3.06 -11.50 -7.34
CA LEU A 13 -3.82 -12.16 -6.27
C LEU A 13 -5.09 -12.84 -6.83
N ALA A 14 -5.79 -12.18 -7.75
CA ALA A 14 -6.99 -12.74 -8.37
C ALA A 14 -6.69 -13.96 -9.27
N ALA A 15 -5.45 -14.12 -9.73
CA ALA A 15 -5.01 -15.26 -10.51
C ALA A 15 -4.65 -16.49 -9.64
N GLU A 16 -4.46 -16.31 -8.33
CA GLU A 16 -4.10 -17.39 -7.42
C GLU A 16 -5.29 -18.31 -7.13
N PRO A 17 -5.11 -19.66 -7.22
CA PRO A 17 -6.16 -20.60 -6.89
C PRO A 17 -6.63 -20.47 -5.43
N GLY A 18 -7.94 -20.30 -5.25
CA GLY A 18 -8.55 -20.19 -3.92
C GLY A 18 -8.56 -18.78 -3.34
N VAL A 19 -8.11 -17.78 -4.10
CA VAL A 19 -8.21 -16.36 -3.74
C VAL A 19 -9.41 -15.72 -4.46
N ASP A 20 -10.30 -15.09 -3.69
CA ASP A 20 -11.45 -14.31 -4.20
C ASP A 20 -11.19 -12.83 -3.95
N VAL A 21 -10.85 -12.08 -4.98
CA VAL A 21 -10.56 -10.64 -4.88
C VAL A 21 -11.84 -9.85 -5.17
N ARG A 22 -12.19 -8.95 -4.24
CA ARG A 22 -13.36 -8.09 -4.34
C ARG A 22 -12.96 -6.62 -4.19
N VAL A 23 -13.20 -5.84 -5.22
CA VAL A 23 -13.09 -4.38 -5.13
C VAL A 23 -14.42 -3.83 -4.65
N THR A 24 -14.44 -3.26 -3.45
CA THR A 24 -15.67 -2.84 -2.79
C THR A 24 -15.48 -1.62 -1.90
N THR A 25 -16.59 -0.95 -1.59
CA THR A 25 -16.69 0.09 -0.55
C THR A 25 -17.65 -0.34 0.56
N ASP A 26 -18.11 -1.57 0.53
CA ASP A 26 -18.97 -2.13 1.57
C ASP A 26 -18.14 -2.44 2.82
N ALA A 27 -18.46 -1.74 3.91
CA ALA A 27 -17.75 -1.84 5.17
C ALA A 27 -17.79 -3.26 5.77
N ASP A 28 -18.90 -3.97 5.60
CA ASP A 28 -19.07 -5.32 6.17
C ASP A 28 -18.22 -6.33 5.38
N VAL A 29 -18.20 -6.21 4.05
CA VAL A 29 -17.30 -7.01 3.21
C VAL A 29 -15.83 -6.73 3.57
N CYS A 30 -15.47 -5.46 3.77
CA CYS A 30 -14.12 -5.08 4.19
C CYS A 30 -13.77 -5.65 5.58
N ARG A 31 -14.71 -5.67 6.54
CA ARG A 31 -14.46 -6.25 7.87
C ARG A 31 -14.22 -7.75 7.81
N GLU A 32 -14.96 -8.46 6.99
CA GLU A 32 -14.95 -9.94 6.95
C GLU A 32 -13.82 -10.51 6.08
N ALA A 33 -13.23 -9.74 5.17
CA ALA A 33 -12.13 -10.21 4.31
C ALA A 33 -10.97 -10.83 5.11
N ASP A 34 -10.29 -11.83 4.59
CA ASP A 34 -9.08 -12.39 5.21
C ASP A 34 -7.94 -11.38 5.15
N LEU A 35 -7.79 -10.68 4.03
CA LEU A 35 -6.85 -9.58 3.81
C LEU A 35 -7.60 -8.35 3.32
N LEU A 36 -7.38 -7.19 3.93
CA LEU A 36 -7.84 -5.90 3.43
C LEU A 36 -6.69 -5.19 2.71
N VAL A 37 -6.90 -4.82 1.45
CA VAL A 37 -5.91 -4.10 0.65
C VAL A 37 -6.33 -2.65 0.45
N LEU A 38 -5.47 -1.72 0.81
CA LEU A 38 -5.56 -0.31 0.44
C LEU A 38 -4.72 -0.11 -0.83
N PRO A 39 -5.35 0.07 -2.00
CA PRO A 39 -4.62 0.15 -3.27
C PRO A 39 -3.83 1.45 -3.41
N GLY A 40 -3.00 1.53 -4.42
CA GLY A 40 -2.30 2.75 -4.79
C GLY A 40 -3.24 3.89 -5.13
N SER A 41 -2.83 5.11 -4.82
CA SER A 41 -3.56 6.35 -5.09
C SER A 41 -2.69 7.34 -5.85
N ARG A 42 -3.31 8.12 -6.75
CA ARG A 42 -2.68 9.28 -7.41
C ARG A 42 -2.95 10.59 -6.67
N ALA A 43 -3.62 10.53 -5.53
CA ALA A 43 -3.95 11.68 -4.71
C ALA A 43 -4.17 11.23 -3.25
N THR A 44 -3.09 10.80 -2.62
CA THR A 44 -3.07 10.13 -1.31
C THR A 44 -3.87 10.87 -0.25
N VAL A 45 -3.63 12.17 -0.08
CA VAL A 45 -4.32 12.97 0.95
C VAL A 45 -5.83 13.06 0.70
N SER A 46 -6.25 13.30 -0.55
CA SER A 46 -7.68 13.42 -0.87
C SER A 46 -8.41 12.07 -0.83
N ASP A 47 -7.75 10.99 -1.21
CA ASP A 47 -8.32 9.64 -1.11
C ASP A 47 -8.38 9.17 0.35
N LEU A 48 -7.42 9.57 1.20
CA LEU A 48 -7.48 9.34 2.64
C LEU A 48 -8.66 10.11 3.28
N ALA A 49 -8.89 11.36 2.88
CA ALA A 49 -10.06 12.13 3.34
C ALA A 49 -11.36 11.42 2.93
N TRP A 50 -11.46 10.98 1.67
CA TRP A 50 -12.59 10.20 1.19
C TRP A 50 -12.77 8.89 1.98
N LEU A 51 -11.68 8.16 2.27
CA LEU A 51 -11.73 6.93 3.06
C LEU A 51 -12.35 7.17 4.45
N ARG A 52 -12.01 8.31 5.07
CA ARG A 52 -12.59 8.75 6.35
C ARG A 52 -14.07 9.11 6.22
N GLU A 53 -14.44 9.87 5.19
CA GLU A 53 -15.82 10.26 4.93
C GLU A 53 -16.74 9.05 4.69
N GLN A 54 -16.22 7.99 4.09
CA GLN A 54 -16.95 6.74 3.88
C GLN A 54 -17.00 5.83 5.12
N GLY A 55 -16.34 6.19 6.23
CA GLY A 55 -16.22 5.35 7.41
C GLY A 55 -15.31 4.12 7.22
N LEU A 56 -14.66 4.00 6.07
CA LEU A 56 -13.77 2.88 5.76
C LEU A 56 -12.44 2.98 6.52
N ALA A 57 -12.00 4.19 6.89
CA ALA A 57 -10.84 4.38 7.74
C ALA A 57 -11.02 3.70 9.11
N ASP A 58 -12.22 3.79 9.69
CA ASP A 58 -12.52 3.13 10.97
C ASP A 58 -12.46 1.60 10.83
N VAL A 59 -12.93 1.06 9.70
CA VAL A 59 -12.81 -0.37 9.41
C VAL A 59 -11.35 -0.82 9.35
N VAL A 60 -10.48 -0.03 8.71
CA VAL A 60 -9.03 -0.33 8.67
C VAL A 60 -8.45 -0.37 10.08
N LEU A 61 -8.77 0.64 10.91
CA LEU A 61 -8.29 0.75 12.29
C LEU A 61 -8.82 -0.39 13.17
N GLU A 62 -10.12 -0.72 13.07
CA GLU A 62 -10.75 -1.82 13.77
C GLU A 62 -10.06 -3.16 13.45
N ARG A 63 -9.78 -3.41 12.15
CA ARG A 63 -9.09 -4.61 11.71
C ARG A 63 -7.68 -4.71 12.27
N ALA A 64 -6.91 -3.63 12.18
CA ALA A 64 -5.55 -3.57 12.70
C ALA A 64 -5.53 -3.81 14.22
N ALA A 65 -6.44 -3.18 14.97
CA ALA A 65 -6.58 -3.39 16.41
C ALA A 65 -6.97 -4.84 16.78
N ALA A 66 -7.71 -5.52 15.91
CA ALA A 66 -8.07 -6.94 16.05
C ALA A 66 -6.96 -7.89 15.55
N GLY A 67 -5.80 -7.39 15.11
CA GLY A 67 -4.71 -8.19 14.57
C GLY A 67 -5.02 -8.84 13.21
N ARG A 68 -6.02 -8.34 12.50
CA ARG A 68 -6.37 -8.82 11.15
C ARG A 68 -5.49 -8.12 10.10
N PRO A 69 -5.04 -8.84 9.05
CA PRO A 69 -4.11 -8.29 8.07
C PRO A 69 -4.69 -7.09 7.31
N VAL A 70 -3.85 -6.09 7.14
CA VAL A 70 -4.06 -4.93 6.26
C VAL A 70 -2.81 -4.72 5.44
N LEU A 71 -2.95 -4.61 4.13
CA LEU A 71 -1.88 -4.31 3.18
C LEU A 71 -2.12 -2.94 2.56
N GLY A 72 -1.13 -2.08 2.57
CA GLY A 72 -1.14 -0.81 1.84
C GLY A 72 -0.21 -0.88 0.64
N ILE A 73 -0.66 -0.43 -0.51
CA ILE A 73 0.10 -0.37 -1.77
C ILE A 73 0.32 1.09 -2.15
N CYS A 74 1.59 1.52 -2.34
CA CYS A 74 1.95 2.88 -2.77
C CYS A 74 1.23 3.94 -1.91
N GLY A 75 0.32 4.74 -2.49
CA GLY A 75 -0.49 5.70 -1.73
C GLY A 75 -1.30 5.08 -0.59
N GLY A 76 -1.77 3.84 -0.74
CA GLY A 76 -2.42 3.10 0.34
C GLY A 76 -1.49 2.80 1.50
N TYR A 77 -0.21 2.50 1.22
CA TYR A 77 0.83 2.36 2.24
C TYR A 77 1.12 3.69 2.93
N GLU A 78 1.25 4.77 2.15
CA GLU A 78 1.47 6.13 2.68
C GLU A 78 0.36 6.55 3.65
N MET A 79 -0.90 6.14 3.39
CA MET A 79 -2.03 6.40 4.28
C MET A 79 -1.91 5.71 5.64
N LEU A 80 -1.16 4.61 5.76
CA LEU A 80 -0.95 3.90 7.03
C LEU A 80 -0.01 4.64 7.98
N ALA A 81 0.81 5.56 7.49
CA ALA A 81 1.76 6.33 8.28
C ALA A 81 1.08 7.16 9.39
N ALA A 82 1.86 7.57 10.38
CA ALA A 82 1.39 8.48 11.42
C ALA A 82 1.13 9.88 10.85
N THR A 83 2.00 10.33 9.93
CA THR A 83 1.97 11.69 9.39
C THR A 83 2.29 11.67 7.90
N ILE A 84 1.60 12.54 7.15
CA ILE A 84 1.84 12.79 5.72
C ILE A 84 2.07 14.29 5.56
N ASP A 85 3.26 14.69 5.08
CA ASP A 85 3.56 16.07 4.67
C ASP A 85 3.47 16.17 3.16
N ASP A 86 2.35 16.72 2.70
CA ASP A 86 2.07 16.92 1.28
C ASP A 86 1.92 18.41 0.96
N SER A 87 3.04 19.08 0.91
CA SER A 87 3.16 20.47 0.42
C SER A 87 3.31 20.56 -1.10
N VAL A 88 3.39 19.41 -1.79
CA VAL A 88 3.78 19.33 -3.21
C VAL A 88 2.62 18.93 -4.11
N GLU A 89 1.90 17.88 -3.81
CA GLU A 89 0.86 17.34 -4.67
C GLU A 89 -0.50 17.99 -4.38
N SER A 90 -0.99 17.91 -3.14
CA SER A 90 -2.27 18.50 -2.74
C SER A 90 -2.14 19.92 -2.19
N GLY A 91 -0.96 20.29 -1.71
CA GLY A 91 -0.75 21.54 -0.98
C GLY A 91 -1.40 21.57 0.41
N ALA A 92 -1.83 20.44 0.93
CA ALA A 92 -2.49 20.36 2.23
C ALA A 92 -1.54 20.56 3.42
N GLY A 93 -0.22 20.53 3.17
CA GLY A 93 0.79 20.54 4.22
C GLY A 93 0.77 19.26 5.04
N VAL A 94 1.00 19.36 6.34
CA VAL A 94 1.06 18.21 7.24
C VAL A 94 -0.34 17.75 7.63
N VAL A 95 -0.67 16.51 7.32
CA VAL A 95 -1.94 15.87 7.68
C VAL A 95 -1.69 14.57 8.45
N PRO A 96 -2.58 14.17 9.38
CA PRO A 96 -2.45 12.89 10.04
C PRO A 96 -2.79 11.76 9.06
N GLY A 97 -1.98 10.70 9.02
CA GLY A 97 -2.31 9.43 8.39
C GLY A 97 -3.25 8.59 9.25
N LEU A 98 -3.30 7.28 9.02
CA LEU A 98 -4.07 6.34 9.84
C LEU A 98 -3.35 5.95 11.14
N GLY A 99 -2.05 6.25 11.26
CA GLY A 99 -1.27 6.03 12.48
C GLY A 99 -0.98 4.57 12.79
N LEU A 100 -1.07 3.70 11.80
CA LEU A 100 -0.77 2.27 11.97
C LEU A 100 0.73 1.97 11.86
N LEU A 101 1.46 2.84 11.20
CA LEU A 101 2.92 2.78 11.08
C LEU A 101 3.54 4.00 11.77
N PRO A 102 4.59 3.84 12.58
CA PRO A 102 5.31 4.94 13.21
C PRO A 102 6.25 5.63 12.19
N ALA A 103 5.70 6.07 11.08
CA ALA A 103 6.43 6.64 9.97
C ALA A 103 5.88 8.03 9.60
N THR A 104 6.74 8.86 9.02
CA THR A 104 6.36 10.11 8.36
C THR A 104 6.61 9.98 6.87
N VAL A 105 5.62 10.31 6.06
CA VAL A 105 5.74 10.39 4.61
C VAL A 105 5.88 11.85 4.21
N THR A 106 6.93 12.19 3.48
CA THR A 106 7.15 13.54 2.93
C THR A 106 7.10 13.50 1.41
N PHE A 107 6.21 14.26 0.79
CA PHE A 107 6.09 14.34 -0.66
C PHE A 107 7.19 15.25 -1.23
N ALA A 108 8.11 14.67 -2.00
CA ALA A 108 9.17 15.38 -2.70
C ALA A 108 8.68 15.89 -4.05
N ARG A 109 9.28 17.00 -4.55
CA ARG A 109 8.95 17.53 -5.89
C ARG A 109 9.39 16.60 -7.01
N GLU A 110 10.50 15.91 -6.81
CA GLU A 110 11.04 14.95 -7.77
C GLU A 110 10.51 13.56 -7.45
N LYS A 111 10.06 12.86 -8.49
CA LYS A 111 9.67 11.45 -8.36
C LYS A 111 10.91 10.60 -8.15
N VAL A 112 10.81 9.67 -7.22
CA VAL A 112 11.74 8.55 -7.17
C VAL A 112 11.35 7.59 -8.29
N LEU A 113 12.33 7.24 -9.13
CA LEU A 113 12.18 6.29 -10.22
C LEU A 113 13.29 5.25 -10.08
N GLY A 114 12.94 3.98 -9.96
CA GLY A 114 13.91 2.93 -9.77
C GLY A 114 13.41 1.55 -10.22
N ARG A 115 14.37 0.62 -10.26
CA ARG A 115 14.11 -0.82 -10.36
C ARG A 115 14.84 -1.51 -9.23
N PRO A 116 14.32 -1.45 -8.01
CA PRO A 116 14.94 -2.12 -6.87
C PRO A 116 14.88 -3.63 -7.04
N THR A 117 15.92 -4.28 -6.54
CA THR A 117 15.97 -5.72 -6.36
C THR A 117 16.29 -5.99 -4.91
N ASP A 118 15.59 -6.91 -4.30
CA ASP A 118 15.79 -7.30 -2.91
C ASP A 118 15.51 -8.80 -2.72
N THR A 119 15.59 -9.26 -1.48
CA THR A 119 15.28 -10.64 -1.12
C THR A 119 14.23 -10.65 0.00
N TRP A 120 13.08 -11.24 -0.27
CA TRP A 120 12.04 -11.42 0.73
C TRP A 120 11.84 -12.90 1.04
N ARG A 121 11.98 -13.27 2.33
CA ARG A 121 11.89 -14.68 2.80
C ARG A 121 12.74 -15.67 2.01
N GLY A 122 13.90 -15.22 1.50
CA GLY A 122 14.80 -16.04 0.69
C GLY A 122 14.48 -16.06 -0.82
N HIS A 123 13.41 -15.42 -1.25
CA HIS A 123 13.05 -15.26 -2.67
C HIS A 123 13.58 -13.94 -3.19
N ARG A 124 14.17 -13.94 -4.40
CA ARG A 124 14.55 -12.71 -5.08
C ARG A 124 13.29 -12.00 -5.55
N VAL A 125 13.17 -10.72 -5.21
CA VAL A 125 12.09 -9.85 -5.66
C VAL A 125 12.67 -8.72 -6.48
N GLU A 126 12.00 -8.40 -7.59
CA GLU A 126 12.32 -7.27 -8.46
C GLU A 126 11.04 -6.44 -8.63
N GLY A 127 11.19 -5.13 -8.62
CA GLY A 127 10.06 -4.24 -8.78
C GLY A 127 10.42 -2.98 -9.54
N TYR A 128 9.45 -2.12 -9.70
CA TYR A 128 9.67 -0.74 -10.11
C TYR A 128 9.24 0.19 -8.98
N GLU A 129 9.89 1.33 -8.88
CA GLU A 129 9.64 2.34 -7.89
C GLU A 129 9.24 3.63 -8.59
N ILE A 130 8.02 4.10 -8.34
CA ILE A 130 7.50 5.35 -8.93
C ILE A 130 6.62 6.04 -7.87
N HIS A 131 7.17 6.96 -7.11
CA HIS A 131 6.43 7.71 -6.10
C HIS A 131 7.03 9.09 -5.84
N HIS A 132 6.24 9.97 -5.23
CA HIS A 132 6.68 11.26 -4.68
C HIS A 132 6.94 11.19 -3.18
N GLY A 133 6.21 10.33 -2.47
CA GLY A 133 6.36 10.16 -1.03
C GLY A 133 7.68 9.49 -0.68
N VAL A 134 8.44 10.11 0.21
CA VAL A 134 9.63 9.54 0.85
C VAL A 134 9.23 9.18 2.27
N VAL A 135 9.41 7.92 2.62
CA VAL A 135 9.07 7.42 3.96
C VAL A 135 10.28 7.53 4.85
N ASP A 136 10.14 8.23 5.96
CA ASP A 136 11.09 8.25 7.06
C ASP A 136 10.49 7.39 8.19
N ASP A 137 11.04 6.21 8.35
CA ASP A 137 10.71 5.31 9.44
C ASP A 137 11.95 5.14 10.33
N ASP A 138 11.74 5.11 11.64
CA ASP A 138 12.79 4.89 12.63
C ASP A 138 13.31 3.43 12.62
N GLY A 139 13.07 2.67 11.56
CA GLY A 139 13.49 1.26 11.42
C GLY A 139 12.68 0.28 12.29
N VAL A 140 11.58 0.72 12.86
CA VAL A 140 10.73 -0.08 13.77
C VAL A 140 9.56 -0.76 13.03
N GLY A 141 9.30 -0.38 11.78
CA GLY A 141 8.27 -1.01 10.97
C GLY A 141 8.77 -2.32 10.36
N HIS A 142 8.00 -3.38 10.46
CA HIS A 142 8.14 -4.55 9.57
C HIS A 142 7.67 -4.16 8.17
N VAL A 143 8.19 -3.07 7.68
CA VAL A 143 8.06 -2.65 6.30
C VAL A 143 9.11 -3.45 5.56
N LEU A 144 8.70 -4.16 4.55
CA LEU A 144 9.65 -4.73 3.61
C LEU A 144 10.52 -3.59 3.10
N PRO A 145 11.84 -3.64 3.36
CA PRO A 145 12.67 -2.51 3.01
C PRO A 145 12.59 -2.27 1.51
N ARG A 146 12.05 -1.12 1.13
CA ARG A 146 12.15 -0.52 -0.19
C ARG A 146 11.31 -1.08 -1.35
N LEU A 147 10.27 -1.88 -1.12
CA LEU A 147 9.29 -2.15 -2.16
C LEU A 147 8.07 -1.25 -1.99
N VAL A 148 8.10 -0.07 -2.56
CA VAL A 148 7.02 0.93 -2.48
C VAL A 148 6.02 0.81 -3.64
N ALA A 149 6.30 0.03 -4.61
CA ALA A 149 5.39 -0.58 -5.60
C ALA A 149 6.20 -1.57 -6.43
N GLY A 150 5.91 -2.83 -6.35
CA GLY A 150 6.64 -3.82 -7.13
C GLY A 150 5.70 -4.80 -7.80
N THR A 151 5.95 -5.05 -9.08
CA THR A 151 5.50 -6.27 -9.73
C THR A 151 6.63 -7.28 -9.58
N VAL A 152 6.37 -8.41 -8.93
CA VAL A 152 7.31 -9.53 -8.95
C VAL A 152 7.29 -10.11 -10.36
N VAL A 153 8.43 -10.05 -11.03
CA VAL A 153 8.58 -10.70 -12.34
C VAL A 153 9.21 -12.06 -12.08
N ASP A 154 8.42 -13.10 -12.28
CA ASP A 154 8.91 -14.48 -12.35
C ASP A 154 9.83 -14.61 -13.58
N ASP A 155 11.07 -15.03 -13.39
CA ASP A 155 12.02 -15.33 -14.48
C ASP A 155 11.79 -16.69 -15.13
N GLY A 156 10.71 -17.38 -14.79
CA GLY A 156 10.26 -18.59 -15.46
C GLY A 156 11.09 -19.86 -15.19
N LEU A 157 11.98 -19.84 -14.19
CA LEU A 157 12.94 -20.93 -14.00
C LEU A 157 12.60 -21.96 -12.91
N HIS A 158 11.55 -21.74 -12.07
CA HIS A 158 11.15 -22.77 -11.11
C HIS A 158 9.63 -22.73 -10.90
N GLY A 159 8.99 -23.88 -11.06
CA GLY A 159 7.55 -24.08 -11.04
C GLY A 159 6.85 -24.00 -9.69
N ASP A 160 7.25 -23.08 -8.82
CA ASP A 160 6.53 -22.70 -7.61
C ASP A 160 6.49 -21.18 -7.53
N SER A 161 5.55 -20.61 -8.25
CA SER A 161 5.34 -19.16 -8.28
C SER A 161 4.61 -18.68 -7.02
N LEU A 162 5.35 -18.26 -6.01
CA LEU A 162 4.84 -17.33 -5.00
C LEU A 162 4.95 -15.93 -5.60
N ARG A 163 3.86 -15.44 -6.16
CA ARG A 163 3.72 -14.02 -6.50
C ARG A 163 3.38 -13.28 -5.23
N VAL A 164 4.30 -12.47 -4.76
CA VAL A 164 4.02 -11.50 -3.70
C VAL A 164 4.17 -10.13 -4.33
N GLU A 165 3.06 -9.46 -4.51
CA GLU A 165 3.06 -8.03 -4.80
C GLU A 165 3.16 -7.30 -3.47
N GLU A 166 4.28 -6.64 -3.24
CA GLU A 166 4.53 -5.88 -2.03
C GLU A 166 5.01 -4.48 -2.37
N THR A 167 4.49 -3.55 -1.64
CA THR A 167 4.74 -2.13 -1.69
C THR A 167 5.63 -1.69 -0.56
#